data_8f77e53e16f77a04fcf1888a2357dc2f
#
_entry.id   8f77e53e16f77a04fcf1888a2357dc2f
#
_cell.length_a   1.000
_cell.length_b   1.000
_cell.length_c   1.000
_cell.angle_alpha   90.00
_cell.angle_beta   90.00
_cell.angle_gamma   90.00
#
_symmetry.space_group_name_H-M   'P 1'
#
loop_
_entity.id
_entity.type
_entity.pdbx_description
1 polymer ?
#
loop_
_entity_poly.entity_id
_entity_poly.type
_entity_poly.pdbx_seq_one_letter_code
_entity_poly.pdbx_strand_id
1 'polypeptide(L)'
;LCKHLGVSLENHHRAVDDAGATADAFIKLVEMLKERDIFDLEMLNEKGKLDVDSIRKLHQYHCIILAANETGRINLYRLISASHLTYFSRFPKIPKSLVNQYRDGLIVGSACEAGELFRAMLSGRSDAEIARIVNFYDYLEVQPIGNNHFMIEKEDCYVQNEEDLRDLNRRVVALGSKFHKPVVATCDVHFLNPEDEIYRRIIMAGKGFDDADNQAPLYLHTTEEMLHEFDYLGSEKAYEIVVENTNKIMNLCEEISPVRPDKCPPVIENSDEMLRKICHDRAHEIYGPELPQIVTERLDRELNSIISNGYSVMYIIAQKLVWKSNDDGYLVGSRGSVGSSFAATMAGITEVNPLSPHYLCPKCFYNEFYSEDVKKFAGGAGCDMPDKICPNCGHKLNKLGFDIPFETFLGFKGNKEPDIDLNFSNEYQSKAHAFTEVIFGKGQTFKAGTIGTVAEKTAYGFV
;
A
#
# COMPACT_ATOMS: atom_id res chain seq x y z
N LEU A 1 -41.55 -12.03 -12.23
CA LEU A 1 -40.96 -12.41 -13.52
C LEU A 1 -42.05 -12.72 -14.54
N CYS A 2 -42.97 -13.70 -14.29
CA CYS A 2 -44.02 -14.10 -15.22
C CYS A 2 -44.86 -12.90 -15.70
N LYS A 3 -45.36 -12.07 -14.80
CA LYS A 3 -46.11 -10.84 -15.15
C LYS A 3 -45.32 -9.89 -16.07
N HIS A 4 -44.00 -9.73 -15.85
CA HIS A 4 -43.15 -8.88 -16.67
C HIS A 4 -42.93 -9.46 -18.07
N LEU A 5 -42.84 -10.79 -18.17
CA LEU A 5 -42.67 -11.51 -19.43
C LEU A 5 -43.99 -11.82 -20.11
N GLY A 6 -45.15 -11.46 -19.53
CA GLY A 6 -46.46 -11.79 -20.07
C GLY A 6 -46.74 -13.29 -20.09
N VAL A 7 -46.23 -14.04 -19.11
CA VAL A 7 -46.49 -15.47 -18.89
C VAL A 7 -47.66 -15.62 -17.91
N SER A 8 -48.67 -16.45 -18.25
CA SER A 8 -49.80 -16.74 -17.36
C SER A 8 -49.35 -17.66 -16.22
N LEU A 9 -49.83 -17.36 -15.00
CA LEU A 9 -49.63 -18.17 -13.79
C LEU A 9 -50.92 -18.17 -13.00
N GLU A 10 -51.91 -18.95 -13.47
CA GLU A 10 -53.28 -18.90 -12.93
C GLU A 10 -53.49 -19.74 -11.65
N ASN A 11 -52.73 -20.82 -11.47
CA ASN A 11 -52.86 -21.74 -10.35
C ASN A 11 -51.56 -21.85 -9.56
N HIS A 12 -51.11 -20.74 -8.97
CA HIS A 12 -49.92 -20.68 -8.14
C HIS A 12 -49.91 -21.74 -7.03
N HIS A 13 -48.79 -22.40 -6.79
CA HIS A 13 -48.57 -23.52 -5.86
C HIS A 13 -49.04 -24.91 -6.34
N ARG A 14 -49.38 -25.07 -7.62
CA ARG A 14 -49.45 -26.40 -8.23
C ARG A 14 -48.13 -26.68 -8.99
N ALA A 15 -47.46 -27.77 -8.63
CA ALA A 15 -46.15 -28.09 -9.17
C ALA A 15 -46.08 -28.11 -10.71
N VAL A 16 -47.12 -28.59 -11.38
CA VAL A 16 -47.20 -28.64 -12.85
C VAL A 16 -47.36 -27.24 -13.46
N ASP A 17 -48.22 -26.40 -12.85
CA ASP A 17 -48.49 -25.04 -13.35
C ASP A 17 -47.28 -24.14 -13.11
N ASP A 18 -46.61 -24.26 -11.96
CA ASP A 18 -45.38 -23.53 -11.66
C ASP A 18 -44.24 -23.97 -12.57
N ALA A 19 -44.10 -25.27 -12.86
CA ALA A 19 -43.09 -25.77 -13.81
C ALA A 19 -43.37 -25.31 -15.25
N GLY A 20 -44.64 -25.32 -15.68
CA GLY A 20 -45.05 -24.81 -16.99
C GLY A 20 -44.76 -23.32 -17.15
N ALA A 21 -45.15 -22.49 -16.17
CA ALA A 21 -44.89 -21.07 -16.19
C ALA A 21 -43.33 -20.76 -16.17
N THR A 22 -42.57 -21.60 -15.46
CA THR A 22 -41.12 -21.49 -15.46
C THR A 22 -40.52 -21.81 -16.85
N ALA A 23 -41.02 -22.85 -17.51
CA ALA A 23 -40.60 -23.21 -18.86
C ALA A 23 -40.96 -22.10 -19.88
N ASP A 24 -42.17 -21.57 -19.84
CA ASP A 24 -42.61 -20.48 -20.70
C ASP A 24 -41.79 -19.20 -20.47
N ALA A 25 -41.51 -18.87 -19.21
CA ALA A 25 -40.64 -17.74 -18.88
C ALA A 25 -39.19 -17.95 -19.44
N PHE A 26 -38.66 -19.18 -19.33
CA PHE A 26 -37.34 -19.51 -19.85
C PHE A 26 -37.32 -19.39 -21.38
N ILE A 27 -38.33 -19.90 -22.11
CA ILE A 27 -38.43 -19.80 -23.55
C ILE A 27 -38.40 -18.31 -23.99
N LYS A 28 -39.22 -17.47 -23.34
CA LYS A 28 -39.23 -16.03 -23.63
C LYS A 28 -37.89 -15.33 -23.35
N LEU A 29 -37.20 -15.70 -22.26
CA LEU A 29 -35.84 -15.16 -21.98
C LEU A 29 -34.87 -15.57 -23.07
N VAL A 30 -34.93 -16.83 -23.56
CA VAL A 30 -34.07 -17.29 -24.66
C VAL A 30 -34.33 -16.52 -25.95
N GLU A 31 -35.63 -16.24 -26.27
CA GLU A 31 -36.00 -15.41 -27.43
C GLU A 31 -35.43 -13.98 -27.28
N MET A 32 -35.59 -13.34 -26.12
CA MET A 32 -35.00 -12.02 -25.86
C MET A 32 -33.44 -11.99 -25.95
N LEU A 33 -32.81 -13.10 -25.60
CA LEU A 33 -31.35 -13.23 -25.73
C LEU A 33 -30.94 -13.35 -27.21
N LYS A 34 -31.69 -14.12 -28.01
CA LYS A 34 -31.46 -14.24 -29.45
C LYS A 34 -31.65 -12.89 -30.18
N GLU A 35 -32.62 -12.08 -29.79
CA GLU A 35 -32.81 -10.72 -30.29
C GLU A 35 -31.63 -9.78 -29.99
N ARG A 36 -30.77 -10.16 -29.03
CA ARG A 36 -29.54 -9.45 -28.63
C ARG A 36 -28.27 -10.13 -29.15
N ASP A 37 -28.39 -11.05 -30.11
CA ASP A 37 -27.29 -11.83 -30.67
C ASP A 37 -26.53 -12.66 -29.64
N ILE A 38 -27.25 -13.23 -28.64
CA ILE A 38 -26.72 -14.12 -27.62
C ILE A 38 -27.32 -15.53 -27.86
N PHE A 39 -26.49 -16.47 -28.34
CA PHE A 39 -26.95 -17.78 -28.79
C PHE A 39 -26.52 -18.94 -27.91
N ASP A 40 -25.58 -18.71 -26.98
CA ASP A 40 -25.05 -19.73 -26.07
C ASP A 40 -24.72 -19.16 -24.69
N LEU A 41 -24.37 -20.04 -23.74
CA LEU A 41 -24.03 -19.67 -22.38
C LEU A 41 -22.71 -18.92 -22.28
N GLU A 42 -21.77 -19.16 -23.16
CA GLU A 42 -20.48 -18.47 -23.17
C GLU A 42 -20.68 -17.00 -23.56
N MET A 43 -21.40 -16.73 -24.64
CA MET A 43 -21.78 -15.38 -25.04
C MET A 43 -22.62 -14.67 -23.97
N LEU A 44 -23.54 -15.38 -23.29
CA LEU A 44 -24.32 -14.83 -22.20
C LEU A 44 -23.42 -14.41 -21.03
N ASN A 45 -22.50 -15.27 -20.63
CA ASN A 45 -21.56 -14.99 -19.55
C ASN A 45 -20.63 -13.82 -19.89
N GLU A 46 -20.12 -13.75 -21.14
CA GLU A 46 -19.29 -12.63 -21.59
C GLU A 46 -20.04 -11.29 -21.56
N LYS A 47 -21.26 -11.26 -22.11
CA LYS A 47 -22.09 -10.05 -22.11
C LYS A 47 -22.68 -9.70 -20.74
N GLY A 48 -22.81 -10.67 -19.87
CA GLY A 48 -23.27 -10.50 -18.49
C GLY A 48 -22.16 -9.99 -17.53
N LYS A 49 -20.91 -9.94 -17.96
CA LYS A 49 -19.83 -9.37 -17.17
C LYS A 49 -20.09 -7.88 -16.96
N LEU A 50 -20.11 -7.48 -15.70
CA LEU A 50 -20.17 -6.06 -15.35
C LEU A 50 -18.83 -5.40 -15.73
N ASP A 51 -18.91 -4.22 -16.35
CA ASP A 51 -17.75 -3.39 -16.54
C ASP A 51 -17.20 -2.86 -15.19
N VAL A 52 -15.96 -2.37 -15.21
CA VAL A 52 -15.28 -1.88 -14.00
C VAL A 52 -16.06 -0.75 -13.32
N ASP A 53 -16.68 0.14 -14.10
CA ASP A 53 -17.41 1.28 -13.56
C ASP A 53 -18.72 0.86 -12.90
N SER A 54 -19.39 -0.15 -13.44
CA SER A 54 -20.56 -0.78 -12.82
C SER A 54 -20.19 -1.47 -11.51
N ILE A 55 -19.07 -2.23 -11.48
CA ILE A 55 -18.57 -2.88 -10.26
C ILE A 55 -18.24 -1.85 -9.19
N ARG A 56 -17.60 -0.73 -9.54
CA ARG A 56 -17.27 0.36 -8.62
C ARG A 56 -18.48 0.96 -7.92
N LYS A 57 -19.66 0.91 -8.53
CA LYS A 57 -20.93 1.43 -8.00
C LYS A 57 -21.69 0.42 -7.12
N LEU A 58 -21.35 -0.86 -7.17
CA LEU A 58 -22.01 -1.89 -6.35
C LEU A 58 -21.83 -1.60 -4.86
N HIS A 59 -22.82 -2.02 -4.07
CA HIS A 59 -22.71 -2.04 -2.61
C HIS A 59 -21.56 -2.93 -2.18
N GLN A 60 -20.90 -2.53 -1.09
CA GLN A 60 -19.77 -3.26 -0.52
C GLN A 60 -20.12 -3.85 0.84
N TYR A 61 -19.45 -4.93 1.19
CA TYR A 61 -19.56 -5.61 2.47
C TYR A 61 -18.17 -5.81 3.06
N HIS A 62 -18.10 -5.88 4.38
CA HIS A 62 -16.87 -6.29 5.04
C HIS A 62 -16.59 -7.78 4.78
N CYS A 63 -15.32 -8.12 4.71
CA CYS A 63 -14.84 -9.47 4.51
C CYS A 63 -13.46 -9.60 5.14
N ILE A 64 -13.22 -10.67 5.88
CA ILE A 64 -11.89 -10.98 6.41
C ILE A 64 -11.14 -11.86 5.41
N ILE A 65 -9.91 -11.52 5.12
CA ILE A 65 -9.02 -12.31 4.25
C ILE A 65 -7.70 -12.50 4.99
N LEU A 66 -7.39 -13.75 5.34
CA LEU A 66 -6.14 -14.14 5.97
C LEU A 66 -5.21 -14.76 4.93
N ALA A 67 -3.93 -14.40 4.97
CA ALA A 67 -2.91 -15.07 4.20
C ALA A 67 -2.41 -16.29 4.99
N ALA A 68 -2.75 -17.49 4.52
CA ALA A 68 -2.37 -18.73 5.19
C ALA A 68 -0.91 -19.13 4.95
N ASN A 69 -0.32 -18.69 3.85
CA ASN A 69 1.05 -19.02 3.46
C ASN A 69 1.61 -17.95 2.50
N GLU A 70 2.82 -18.16 2.00
CA GLU A 70 3.49 -17.21 1.10
C GLU A 70 2.71 -16.95 -0.20
N THR A 71 2.06 -17.98 -0.77
CA THR A 71 1.18 -17.79 -1.94
C THR A 71 0.00 -16.89 -1.60
N GLY A 72 -0.62 -17.12 -0.43
CA GLY A 72 -1.71 -16.27 0.08
C GLY A 72 -1.27 -14.83 0.30
N ARG A 73 -0.07 -14.60 0.83
CA ARG A 73 0.49 -13.24 0.99
C ARG A 73 0.58 -12.51 -0.35
N ILE A 74 1.12 -13.17 -1.37
CA ILE A 74 1.22 -12.59 -2.72
C ILE A 74 -0.17 -12.31 -3.30
N ASN A 75 -1.10 -13.26 -3.16
CA ASN A 75 -2.46 -13.12 -3.66
C ASN A 75 -3.23 -12.02 -2.92
N LEU A 76 -3.06 -11.89 -1.61
CA LEU A 76 -3.63 -10.79 -0.83
C LEU A 76 -3.13 -9.43 -1.35
N TYR A 77 -1.84 -9.28 -1.61
CA TYR A 77 -1.29 -8.04 -2.17
C TYR A 77 -1.82 -7.72 -3.57
N ARG A 78 -2.04 -8.74 -4.41
CA ARG A 78 -2.68 -8.57 -5.72
C ARG A 78 -4.12 -8.06 -5.58
N LEU A 79 -4.89 -8.63 -4.66
CA LEU A 79 -6.25 -8.20 -4.36
C LEU A 79 -6.29 -6.75 -3.86
N ILE A 80 -5.45 -6.40 -2.89
CA ILE A 80 -5.36 -5.03 -2.37
C ILE A 80 -4.92 -4.05 -3.45
N SER A 81 -3.92 -4.40 -4.26
CA SER A 81 -3.49 -3.57 -5.39
C SER A 81 -4.63 -3.34 -6.39
N ALA A 82 -5.34 -4.39 -6.79
CA ALA A 82 -6.49 -4.27 -7.68
C ALA A 82 -7.61 -3.41 -7.09
N SER A 83 -7.86 -3.53 -5.78
CA SER A 83 -8.89 -2.73 -5.09
C SER A 83 -8.62 -1.23 -5.15
N HIS A 84 -7.35 -0.83 -5.10
CA HIS A 84 -6.94 0.58 -5.16
C HIS A 84 -6.74 1.09 -6.59
N LEU A 85 -6.15 0.29 -7.47
CA LEU A 85 -5.79 0.72 -8.83
C LEU A 85 -6.95 0.57 -9.83
N THR A 86 -7.80 -0.44 -9.65
CA THR A 86 -8.86 -0.77 -10.62
C THR A 86 -10.25 -0.51 -10.07
N TYR A 87 -10.54 -0.92 -8.84
CA TYR A 87 -11.91 -0.94 -8.30
C TYR A 87 -12.18 0.12 -7.23
N PHE A 88 -11.31 1.11 -7.08
CA PHE A 88 -11.49 2.20 -6.12
C PHE A 88 -12.64 3.14 -6.54
N SER A 89 -13.58 3.37 -5.60
CA SER A 89 -14.61 4.40 -5.69
C SER A 89 -15.05 4.77 -4.28
N ARG A 90 -14.65 5.93 -3.78
CA ARG A 90 -14.70 6.38 -2.38
C ARG A 90 -13.90 5.46 -1.44
N PHE A 91 -14.06 4.15 -1.59
CA PHE A 91 -13.40 3.09 -0.83
C PHE A 91 -12.83 2.04 -1.79
N PRO A 92 -11.77 1.32 -1.40
CA PRO A 92 -11.27 0.18 -2.16
C PRO A 92 -12.28 -0.97 -2.11
N LYS A 93 -12.53 -1.63 -3.25
CA LYS A 93 -13.47 -2.76 -3.37
C LYS A 93 -12.79 -3.93 -4.02
N ILE A 94 -13.18 -5.14 -3.64
CA ILE A 94 -12.67 -6.37 -4.24
C ILE A 94 -13.87 -7.20 -4.73
N PRO A 95 -14.03 -7.42 -6.03
CA PRO A 95 -15.07 -8.31 -6.55
C PRO A 95 -14.85 -9.74 -6.06
N LYS A 96 -15.94 -10.45 -5.68
CA LYS A 96 -15.87 -11.87 -5.28
C LYS A 96 -15.24 -12.77 -6.36
N SER A 97 -15.46 -12.47 -7.63
CA SER A 97 -14.84 -13.18 -8.76
C SER A 97 -13.31 -13.08 -8.71
N LEU A 98 -12.80 -11.90 -8.34
CA LEU A 98 -11.35 -11.70 -8.19
C LEU A 98 -10.80 -12.43 -6.96
N VAL A 99 -11.54 -12.46 -5.84
CA VAL A 99 -11.17 -13.27 -4.67
C VAL A 99 -11.08 -14.74 -5.05
N ASN A 100 -12.06 -15.26 -5.81
CA ASN A 100 -12.04 -16.66 -6.27
C ASN A 100 -10.88 -16.95 -7.22
N GLN A 101 -10.51 -15.99 -8.08
CA GLN A 101 -9.35 -16.12 -8.97
C GLN A 101 -8.02 -16.26 -8.21
N TYR A 102 -7.90 -15.54 -7.08
CA TYR A 102 -6.69 -15.53 -6.23
C TYR A 102 -6.89 -16.28 -4.92
N ARG A 103 -7.80 -17.28 -4.87
CA ARG A 103 -8.20 -17.98 -3.64
C ARG A 103 -7.07 -18.79 -3.00
N ASP A 104 -6.12 -19.26 -3.78
CA ASP A 104 -5.06 -20.13 -3.30
C ASP A 104 -4.22 -19.46 -2.20
N GLY A 105 -4.04 -20.17 -1.09
CA GLY A 105 -3.36 -19.68 0.10
C GLY A 105 -4.13 -18.63 0.92
N LEU A 106 -5.41 -18.35 0.59
CA LEU A 106 -6.26 -17.42 1.34
C LEU A 106 -7.33 -18.15 2.14
N ILE A 107 -7.60 -17.67 3.34
CA ILE A 107 -8.73 -18.06 4.18
C ILE A 107 -9.67 -16.86 4.27
N VAL A 108 -10.95 -17.06 3.97
CA VAL A 108 -11.92 -15.96 3.86
C VAL A 108 -13.03 -16.14 4.89
N GLY A 109 -13.22 -15.11 5.73
CA GLY A 109 -14.21 -15.06 6.80
C GLY A 109 -15.36 -14.10 6.50
N SER A 110 -16.54 -14.36 7.11
CA SER A 110 -17.78 -13.60 6.88
C SER A 110 -17.80 -12.19 7.48
N ALA A 111 -16.82 -11.87 8.31
CA ALA A 111 -16.69 -10.60 9.02
C ALA A 111 -17.87 -10.25 9.96
N CYS A 112 -17.96 -8.98 10.35
CA CYS A 112 -18.86 -8.41 11.35
C CYS A 112 -20.30 -8.18 10.80
N GLU A 113 -21.05 -7.33 11.47
CA GLU A 113 -22.42 -6.93 11.11
C GLU A 113 -22.49 -6.21 9.74
N ALA A 114 -21.40 -5.61 9.29
CA ALA A 114 -21.27 -5.00 7.96
C ALA A 114 -20.92 -6.04 6.86
N GLY A 115 -20.72 -7.31 7.23
CA GLY A 115 -20.51 -8.42 6.33
C GLY A 115 -21.76 -8.81 5.53
N GLU A 116 -21.55 -9.45 4.38
CA GLU A 116 -22.66 -9.82 3.49
C GLU A 116 -23.64 -10.81 4.14
N LEU A 117 -23.12 -11.80 4.89
CA LEU A 117 -23.96 -12.80 5.56
C LEU A 117 -24.88 -12.16 6.59
N PHE A 118 -24.33 -11.33 7.47
CA PHE A 118 -25.12 -10.66 8.51
C PHE A 118 -26.18 -9.73 7.90
N ARG A 119 -25.81 -8.94 6.90
CA ARG A 119 -26.75 -8.06 6.18
C ARG A 119 -27.83 -8.82 5.44
N ALA A 120 -27.51 -9.97 4.85
CA ALA A 120 -28.48 -10.82 4.19
C ALA A 120 -29.51 -11.40 5.18
N MET A 121 -29.08 -11.79 6.39
CA MET A 121 -29.97 -12.25 7.44
C MET A 121 -30.91 -11.15 7.93
N LEU A 122 -30.36 -9.94 8.19
CA LEU A 122 -31.17 -8.77 8.60
C LEU A 122 -32.19 -8.37 7.55
N SER A 123 -31.88 -8.47 6.27
CA SER A 123 -32.78 -8.13 5.17
C SER A 123 -33.73 -9.27 4.77
N GLY A 124 -33.79 -10.38 5.54
CA GLY A 124 -34.70 -11.50 5.30
C GLY A 124 -34.46 -12.19 3.95
N ARG A 125 -33.22 -12.29 3.47
CA ARG A 125 -32.94 -13.02 2.23
C ARG A 125 -33.31 -14.48 2.33
N SER A 126 -33.64 -15.07 1.18
CA SER A 126 -34.05 -16.48 1.09
C SER A 126 -32.92 -17.43 1.54
N ASP A 127 -33.33 -18.62 2.02
CA ASP A 127 -32.35 -19.65 2.43
C ASP A 127 -31.38 -20.04 1.30
N ALA A 128 -31.84 -20.01 0.05
CA ALA A 128 -31.01 -20.29 -1.10
C ALA A 128 -29.92 -19.21 -1.32
N GLU A 129 -30.27 -17.94 -1.11
CA GLU A 129 -29.28 -16.84 -1.17
C GLU A 129 -28.31 -16.91 0.02
N ILE A 130 -28.81 -17.18 1.23
CA ILE A 130 -27.99 -17.39 2.42
C ILE A 130 -27.00 -18.54 2.20
N ALA A 131 -27.46 -19.68 1.68
CA ALA A 131 -26.62 -20.84 1.37
C ALA A 131 -25.49 -20.47 0.38
N ARG A 132 -25.81 -19.73 -0.67
CA ARG A 132 -24.81 -19.26 -1.65
C ARG A 132 -23.77 -18.33 -1.01
N ILE A 133 -24.22 -17.45 -0.10
CA ILE A 133 -23.33 -16.53 0.62
C ILE A 133 -22.39 -17.31 1.56
N VAL A 134 -22.94 -18.22 2.36
CA VAL A 134 -22.16 -19.07 3.31
C VAL A 134 -21.10 -19.90 2.58
N ASN A 135 -21.43 -20.46 1.42
CA ASN A 135 -20.50 -21.28 0.65
C ASN A 135 -19.29 -20.50 0.12
N PHE A 136 -19.35 -19.17 0.03
CA PHE A 136 -18.21 -18.34 -0.37
C PHE A 136 -17.13 -18.28 0.70
N TYR A 137 -17.48 -18.39 1.97
CA TYR A 137 -16.58 -18.25 3.12
C TYR A 137 -15.99 -19.60 3.56
N ASP A 138 -14.77 -19.56 4.10
CA ASP A 138 -14.10 -20.71 4.72
C ASP A 138 -14.55 -20.89 6.18
N TYR A 139 -14.84 -19.77 6.87
CA TYR A 139 -15.38 -19.74 8.20
C TYR A 139 -16.40 -18.60 8.36
N LEU A 140 -17.25 -18.72 9.38
CA LEU A 140 -18.21 -17.68 9.75
C LEU A 140 -17.78 -17.01 11.05
N GLU A 141 -18.21 -15.79 11.26
CA GLU A 141 -17.82 -14.98 12.41
C GLU A 141 -19.05 -14.49 13.19
N VAL A 142 -18.93 -14.50 14.51
CA VAL A 142 -19.86 -13.87 15.45
C VAL A 142 -19.07 -12.96 16.39
N GLN A 143 -19.74 -11.92 16.88
CA GLN A 143 -19.15 -10.94 17.79
C GLN A 143 -20.02 -10.79 19.05
N PRO A 144 -19.46 -10.28 20.17
CA PRO A 144 -20.23 -9.91 21.33
C PRO A 144 -21.43 -9.04 20.96
N ILE A 145 -22.58 -9.26 21.63
CA ILE A 145 -23.79 -8.52 21.32
C ILE A 145 -23.63 -7.01 21.54
N GLY A 146 -22.77 -6.63 22.51
CA GLY A 146 -22.44 -5.23 22.78
C GLY A 146 -21.88 -4.48 21.58
N ASN A 147 -21.15 -5.17 20.67
CA ASN A 147 -20.64 -4.57 19.45
C ASN A 147 -21.75 -4.09 18.49
N ASN A 148 -22.92 -4.73 18.58
CA ASN A 148 -24.07 -4.49 17.70
C ASN A 148 -25.26 -3.82 18.41
N HIS A 149 -25.09 -3.39 19.67
CA HIS A 149 -26.15 -2.79 20.48
C HIS A 149 -26.77 -1.54 19.82
N PHE A 150 -25.98 -0.79 19.03
CA PHE A 150 -26.46 0.36 18.26
C PHE A 150 -27.60 0.05 17.29
N MET A 151 -27.84 -1.24 16.95
CA MET A 151 -28.94 -1.64 16.07
C MET A 151 -30.29 -1.57 16.78
N ILE A 152 -30.34 -1.72 18.10
CA ILE A 152 -31.56 -1.67 18.90
C ILE A 152 -32.13 -0.24 18.91
N GLU A 153 -31.26 0.77 18.76
CA GLU A 153 -31.63 2.18 18.78
C GLU A 153 -32.14 2.70 17.41
N LYS A 154 -32.05 1.90 16.34
CA LYS A 154 -32.47 2.31 14.98
C LYS A 154 -33.93 1.97 14.74
N GLU A 155 -34.76 2.99 14.54
CA GLU A 155 -36.24 2.88 14.35
C GLU A 155 -36.64 1.93 13.22
N ASP A 156 -35.84 1.77 12.15
CA ASP A 156 -36.14 0.92 10.99
C ASP A 156 -35.38 -0.43 11.01
N CYS A 157 -34.84 -0.86 12.17
CA CYS A 157 -34.11 -2.11 12.27
C CYS A 157 -34.99 -3.27 12.74
N TYR A 158 -34.76 -4.47 12.20
CA TYR A 158 -35.42 -5.71 12.65
C TYR A 158 -35.12 -6.06 14.12
N VAL A 159 -33.95 -5.58 14.62
CA VAL A 159 -33.43 -5.82 15.97
C VAL A 159 -34.10 -4.85 16.93
N GLN A 160 -34.82 -5.36 17.93
CA GLN A 160 -35.54 -4.55 18.92
C GLN A 160 -34.97 -4.67 20.35
N ASN A 161 -34.20 -5.74 20.60
CA ASN A 161 -33.65 -6.04 21.91
C ASN A 161 -32.38 -6.92 21.78
N GLU A 162 -31.68 -7.14 22.90
CA GLU A 162 -30.49 -7.99 22.93
C GLU A 162 -30.77 -9.47 22.53
N GLU A 163 -31.97 -9.98 22.80
CA GLU A 163 -32.28 -11.36 22.45
C GLU A 163 -32.35 -11.55 20.92
N ASP A 164 -32.79 -10.53 20.18
CA ASP A 164 -32.72 -10.55 18.71
C ASP A 164 -31.29 -10.61 18.21
N LEU A 165 -30.34 -9.94 18.88
CA LEU A 165 -28.90 -10.03 18.59
C LEU A 165 -28.33 -11.42 18.90
N ARG A 166 -28.73 -12.02 20.04
CA ARG A 166 -28.38 -13.41 20.40
C ARG A 166 -28.92 -14.39 19.35
N ASP A 167 -30.13 -14.20 18.88
CA ASP A 167 -30.74 -15.05 17.87
C ASP A 167 -30.05 -14.94 16.51
N LEU A 168 -29.57 -13.77 16.11
CA LEU A 168 -28.70 -13.63 14.93
C LEU A 168 -27.42 -14.43 15.06
N ASN A 169 -26.74 -14.36 16.20
CA ASN A 169 -25.54 -15.16 16.48
C ASN A 169 -25.85 -16.66 16.48
N ARG A 170 -26.95 -17.09 17.14
CA ARG A 170 -27.39 -18.50 17.12
C ARG A 170 -27.67 -18.97 15.68
N ARG A 171 -28.23 -18.11 14.83
CA ARG A 171 -28.49 -18.43 13.42
C ARG A 171 -27.17 -18.59 12.64
N VAL A 172 -26.16 -17.75 12.88
CA VAL A 172 -24.83 -17.92 12.27
C VAL A 172 -24.21 -19.26 12.71
N VAL A 173 -24.28 -19.61 14.01
CA VAL A 173 -23.77 -20.88 14.55
C VAL A 173 -24.50 -22.07 13.91
N ALA A 174 -25.81 -22.00 13.77
CA ALA A 174 -26.61 -23.04 13.10
C ALA A 174 -26.26 -23.20 11.62
N LEU A 175 -26.01 -22.09 10.91
CA LEU A 175 -25.52 -22.10 9.53
C LEU A 175 -24.14 -22.74 9.43
N GLY A 176 -23.22 -22.43 10.35
CA GLY A 176 -21.91 -23.07 10.43
C GLY A 176 -22.05 -24.59 10.54
N SER A 177 -22.89 -25.07 11.44
CA SER A 177 -23.18 -26.51 11.59
C SER A 177 -23.78 -27.12 10.34
N LYS A 178 -24.79 -26.46 9.74
CA LYS A 178 -25.48 -26.91 8.54
C LYS A 178 -24.59 -27.04 7.32
N PHE A 179 -23.63 -26.11 7.16
CA PHE A 179 -22.74 -26.04 5.99
C PHE A 179 -21.32 -26.53 6.28
N HIS A 180 -21.10 -27.13 7.46
CA HIS A 180 -19.79 -27.63 7.91
C HIS A 180 -18.68 -26.56 7.85
N LYS A 181 -19.02 -25.33 8.25
CA LYS A 181 -18.08 -24.21 8.35
C LYS A 181 -17.75 -23.94 9.81
N PRO A 182 -16.48 -23.80 10.18
CA PRO A 182 -16.14 -23.33 11.52
C PRO A 182 -16.79 -21.97 11.78
N VAL A 183 -17.28 -21.76 12.99
CA VAL A 183 -17.70 -20.44 13.46
C VAL A 183 -16.69 -19.97 14.48
N VAL A 184 -16.21 -18.74 14.37
CA VAL A 184 -15.26 -18.12 15.31
C VAL A 184 -15.91 -16.92 15.99
N ALA A 185 -15.59 -16.72 17.26
CA ALA A 185 -15.96 -15.54 18.01
C ALA A 185 -14.76 -14.57 18.05
N THR A 186 -14.98 -13.32 17.59
CA THR A 186 -13.98 -12.25 17.61
C THR A 186 -14.53 -11.03 18.35
N CYS A 187 -13.68 -10.23 18.99
CA CYS A 187 -14.11 -9.06 19.75
C CYS A 187 -13.98 -7.71 19.00
N ASP A 188 -13.49 -7.72 17.77
CA ASP A 188 -13.35 -6.50 16.93
C ASP A 188 -12.60 -5.35 17.63
N VAL A 189 -11.39 -5.64 18.12
CA VAL A 189 -10.61 -4.74 18.98
C VAL A 189 -10.25 -3.43 18.28
N HIS A 190 -10.65 -2.31 18.88
CA HIS A 190 -10.27 -0.97 18.47
C HIS A 190 -9.45 -0.22 19.52
N PHE A 191 -9.48 -0.67 20.77
CA PHE A 191 -8.67 -0.13 21.88
C PHE A 191 -8.35 -1.24 22.88
N LEU A 192 -7.36 -1.00 23.77
CA LEU A 192 -6.82 -2.06 24.62
C LEU A 192 -7.67 -2.31 25.86
N ASN A 193 -7.95 -1.27 26.64
CA ASN A 193 -8.70 -1.35 27.89
C ASN A 193 -10.06 -0.66 27.78
N PRO A 194 -11.07 -1.03 28.56
CA PRO A 194 -12.39 -0.39 28.51
C PRO A 194 -12.35 1.14 28.63
N GLU A 195 -11.47 1.67 29.50
CA GLU A 195 -11.30 3.11 29.69
C GLU A 195 -10.68 3.85 28.51
N ASP A 196 -10.04 3.16 27.57
CA ASP A 196 -9.43 3.77 26.38
C ASP A 196 -10.49 4.19 25.34
N GLU A 197 -11.75 3.82 25.54
CA GLU A 197 -12.89 4.27 24.72
C GLU A 197 -12.89 5.79 24.53
N ILE A 198 -12.52 6.55 25.57
CA ILE A 198 -12.49 8.01 25.51
C ILE A 198 -11.56 8.54 24.41
N TYR A 199 -10.43 7.90 24.18
CA TYR A 199 -9.50 8.33 23.13
C TYR A 199 -10.08 8.09 21.72
N ARG A 200 -10.79 6.99 21.53
CA ARG A 200 -11.51 6.71 20.29
C ARG A 200 -12.61 7.73 20.05
N ARG A 201 -13.40 8.06 21.07
CA ARG A 201 -14.45 9.07 21.04
C ARG A 201 -13.91 10.43 20.60
N ILE A 202 -12.82 10.90 21.23
CA ILE A 202 -12.17 12.17 20.88
C ILE A 202 -11.72 12.17 19.41
N ILE A 203 -11.08 11.10 18.94
CA ILE A 203 -10.62 11.01 17.55
C ILE A 203 -11.79 11.00 16.56
N MET A 204 -12.87 10.28 16.86
CA MET A 204 -14.07 10.23 16.03
C MET A 204 -14.76 11.60 15.98
N ALA A 205 -14.97 12.25 17.12
CA ALA A 205 -15.53 13.59 17.19
C ALA A 205 -14.68 14.61 16.40
N GLY A 206 -13.35 14.56 16.54
CA GLY A 206 -12.42 15.41 15.79
C GLY A 206 -12.43 15.18 14.29
N LYS A 207 -12.92 14.02 13.82
CA LYS A 207 -13.12 13.69 12.41
C LYS A 207 -14.54 13.93 11.91
N GLY A 208 -15.44 14.43 12.78
CA GLY A 208 -16.82 14.76 12.42
C GLY A 208 -17.77 13.56 12.30
N PHE A 209 -17.54 12.48 13.06
CA PHE A 209 -18.49 11.38 13.18
C PHE A 209 -19.63 11.76 14.11
N ASP A 210 -20.86 11.67 13.64
CA ASP A 210 -22.07 12.08 14.39
C ASP A 210 -22.38 11.14 15.58
N ASP A 211 -21.89 9.89 15.51
CA ASP A 211 -22.07 8.83 16.51
C ASP A 211 -20.87 8.68 17.46
N ALA A 212 -19.98 9.68 17.51
CA ALA A 212 -18.77 9.62 18.34
C ALA A 212 -19.05 9.35 19.83
N ASP A 213 -20.14 9.83 20.37
CA ASP A 213 -20.54 9.65 21.77
C ASP A 213 -21.19 8.29 22.08
N ASN A 214 -21.55 7.53 21.03
CA ASN A 214 -22.14 6.20 21.18
C ASN A 214 -21.11 5.11 20.83
N GLN A 215 -20.24 4.80 21.81
CA GLN A 215 -19.16 3.83 21.60
C GLN A 215 -19.57 2.41 21.95
N ALA A 216 -19.30 1.47 21.05
CA ALA A 216 -19.39 0.05 21.34
C ALA A 216 -18.18 -0.42 22.20
N PRO A 217 -18.31 -1.48 23.00
CA PRO A 217 -17.26 -2.00 23.89
C PRO A 217 -16.19 -2.78 23.11
N LEU A 218 -15.45 -2.11 22.21
CA LEU A 218 -14.49 -2.70 21.27
C LEU A 218 -13.09 -2.82 21.88
N TYR A 219 -13.00 -3.20 23.15
CA TYR A 219 -11.72 -3.44 23.83
C TYR A 219 -11.23 -4.88 23.66
N LEU A 220 -9.97 -5.12 24.01
CA LEU A 220 -9.40 -6.46 23.97
C LEU A 220 -9.95 -7.31 25.11
N HIS A 221 -10.84 -8.24 24.79
CA HIS A 221 -11.37 -9.20 25.75
C HIS A 221 -10.39 -10.34 26.00
N THR A 222 -10.30 -10.77 27.25
CA THR A 222 -9.65 -12.02 27.62
C THR A 222 -10.48 -13.23 27.16
N THR A 223 -9.89 -14.43 27.21
CA THR A 223 -10.63 -15.66 26.88
C THR A 223 -11.82 -15.87 27.80
N GLU A 224 -11.68 -15.58 29.10
CA GLU A 224 -12.76 -15.71 30.08
C GLU A 224 -13.90 -14.72 29.79
N GLU A 225 -13.57 -13.48 29.48
CA GLU A 225 -14.58 -12.47 29.07
C GLU A 225 -15.30 -12.90 27.80
N MET A 226 -14.58 -13.37 26.76
CA MET A 226 -15.21 -13.87 25.55
C MET A 226 -16.08 -15.09 25.80
N LEU A 227 -15.70 -16.03 26.65
CA LEU A 227 -16.54 -17.16 27.02
C LEU A 227 -17.82 -16.70 27.73
N HIS A 228 -17.74 -15.65 28.56
CA HIS A 228 -18.90 -15.07 29.22
C HIS A 228 -19.85 -14.38 28.24
N GLU A 229 -19.32 -13.65 27.26
CA GLU A 229 -20.11 -13.01 26.21
C GLU A 229 -20.96 -13.99 25.40
N PHE A 230 -20.54 -15.25 25.28
CA PHE A 230 -21.23 -16.29 24.53
C PHE A 230 -21.85 -17.41 25.39
N ASP A 231 -21.97 -17.24 26.71
CA ASP A 231 -22.52 -18.23 27.63
C ASP A 231 -23.97 -18.64 27.29
N TYR A 232 -24.74 -17.75 26.66
CA TYR A 232 -26.11 -18.01 26.17
C TYR A 232 -26.19 -19.11 25.08
N LEU A 233 -25.06 -19.53 24.50
CA LEU A 233 -24.97 -20.67 23.58
C LEU A 233 -24.74 -22.01 24.30
N GLY A 234 -24.50 -21.98 25.62
CA GLY A 234 -24.04 -23.10 26.42
C GLY A 234 -22.50 -23.24 26.39
N SER A 235 -21.94 -23.72 27.51
CA SER A 235 -20.49 -23.74 27.73
C SER A 235 -19.68 -24.49 26.66
N GLU A 236 -20.19 -25.62 26.17
CA GLU A 236 -19.53 -26.42 25.13
C GLU A 236 -19.44 -25.64 23.79
N LYS A 237 -20.55 -25.04 23.35
CA LYS A 237 -20.57 -24.26 22.10
C LYS A 237 -19.80 -22.96 22.23
N ALA A 238 -19.86 -22.26 23.35
CA ALA A 238 -19.05 -21.09 23.63
C ALA A 238 -17.55 -21.43 23.53
N TYR A 239 -17.12 -22.54 24.17
CA TYR A 239 -15.72 -22.98 24.11
C TYR A 239 -15.29 -23.36 22.68
N GLU A 240 -16.15 -24.04 21.93
CA GLU A 240 -15.90 -24.38 20.53
C GLU A 240 -15.60 -23.13 19.67
N ILE A 241 -16.45 -22.09 19.74
CA ILE A 241 -16.33 -20.91 18.87
C ILE A 241 -15.25 -19.92 19.35
N VAL A 242 -15.04 -19.80 20.66
CA VAL A 242 -14.07 -18.86 21.25
C VAL A 242 -12.65 -19.43 21.24
N VAL A 243 -12.50 -20.73 21.54
CA VAL A 243 -11.18 -21.33 21.75
C VAL A 243 -10.79 -22.31 20.65
N GLU A 244 -11.62 -23.33 20.40
CA GLU A 244 -11.21 -24.39 19.48
C GLU A 244 -11.14 -23.93 18.03
N ASN A 245 -12.19 -23.25 17.54
CA ASN A 245 -12.28 -22.85 16.15
C ASN A 245 -11.32 -21.70 15.82
N THR A 246 -11.11 -20.75 16.73
CA THR A 246 -10.10 -19.69 16.57
C THR A 246 -8.70 -20.28 16.43
N ASN A 247 -8.34 -21.27 17.28
CA ASN A 247 -7.08 -21.98 17.15
C ASN A 247 -7.01 -22.85 15.89
N LYS A 248 -8.11 -23.46 15.44
CA LYS A 248 -8.14 -24.19 14.16
C LYS A 248 -7.81 -23.27 12.98
N ILE A 249 -8.41 -22.09 12.92
CA ILE A 249 -8.12 -21.11 11.85
C ILE A 249 -6.68 -20.64 11.93
N MET A 250 -6.19 -20.30 13.11
CA MET A 250 -4.79 -19.87 13.31
C MET A 250 -3.79 -20.96 12.86
N ASN A 251 -4.06 -22.21 13.19
CA ASN A 251 -3.18 -23.34 12.85
C ASN A 251 -3.18 -23.69 11.34
N LEU A 252 -4.09 -23.14 10.55
CA LEU A 252 -4.03 -23.20 9.09
C LEU A 252 -3.05 -22.20 8.48
N CYS A 253 -2.59 -21.24 9.27
CA CYS A 253 -1.64 -20.23 8.83
C CYS A 253 -0.21 -20.66 9.17
N GLU A 254 0.67 -20.59 8.18
CA GLU A 254 2.10 -20.78 8.33
C GLU A 254 2.75 -19.51 8.87
N GLU A 255 3.95 -19.62 9.41
CA GLU A 255 4.76 -18.46 9.76
C GLU A 255 5.28 -17.79 8.46
N ILE A 256 4.79 -16.61 8.17
CA ILE A 256 5.16 -15.83 6.99
C ILE A 256 5.56 -14.41 7.37
N SER A 257 6.45 -13.80 6.60
CA SER A 257 6.75 -12.38 6.73
C SER A 257 5.75 -11.55 5.92
N PRO A 258 5.09 -10.53 6.52
CA PRO A 258 4.20 -9.63 5.77
C PRO A 258 4.96 -8.81 4.73
N VAL A 259 6.25 -8.54 4.97
CA VAL A 259 7.14 -7.86 4.02
C VAL A 259 8.17 -8.87 3.53
N ARG A 260 8.38 -8.90 2.23
CA ARG A 260 9.42 -9.72 1.61
C ARG A 260 10.79 -9.42 2.26
N PRO A 261 11.53 -10.45 2.73
CA PRO A 261 12.81 -10.22 3.40
C PRO A 261 13.89 -9.67 2.45
N ASP A 262 13.84 -10.07 1.18
CA ASP A 262 14.81 -9.65 0.17
C ASP A 262 14.47 -8.26 -0.38
N LYS A 263 15.49 -7.42 -0.47
CA LYS A 263 15.39 -6.14 -1.16
C LYS A 263 15.29 -6.36 -2.67
N CYS A 264 14.45 -5.56 -3.32
CA CYS A 264 14.25 -5.60 -4.76
C CYS A 264 14.57 -4.23 -5.36
N PRO A 265 15.86 -3.86 -5.45
CA PRO A 265 16.23 -2.60 -6.10
C PRO A 265 15.82 -2.65 -7.58
N PRO A 266 15.46 -1.50 -8.17
CA PRO A 266 15.22 -1.43 -9.60
C PRO A 266 16.50 -1.77 -10.37
N VAL A 267 16.35 -2.26 -11.60
CA VAL A 267 17.48 -2.63 -12.47
C VAL A 267 17.53 -1.66 -13.66
N ILE A 268 18.69 -1.09 -13.91
CA ILE A 268 19.02 -0.36 -15.13
C ILE A 268 20.25 -1.06 -15.73
N GLU A 269 20.13 -1.58 -16.92
CA GLU A 269 21.22 -2.25 -17.61
C GLU A 269 22.45 -1.35 -17.73
N ASN A 270 23.63 -1.90 -17.52
CA ASN A 270 24.93 -1.22 -17.60
C ASN A 270 25.04 0.01 -16.68
N SER A 271 24.28 0.06 -15.57
CA SER A 271 24.31 1.19 -14.64
C SER A 271 25.69 1.46 -14.05
N ASP A 272 26.50 0.42 -13.84
CA ASP A 272 27.85 0.52 -13.28
C ASP A 272 28.81 1.22 -14.27
N GLU A 273 28.82 0.77 -15.51
CA GLU A 273 29.64 1.35 -16.59
C GLU A 273 29.17 2.78 -16.92
N MET A 274 27.84 2.99 -16.94
CA MET A 274 27.28 4.32 -17.16
C MET A 274 27.72 5.30 -16.09
N LEU A 275 27.63 4.91 -14.81
CA LEU A 275 28.02 5.78 -13.70
C LEU A 275 29.52 6.09 -13.76
N ARG A 276 30.39 5.07 -13.97
CA ARG A 276 31.82 5.28 -14.15
C ARG A 276 32.11 6.28 -15.27
N LYS A 277 31.52 6.04 -16.43
CA LYS A 277 31.72 6.89 -17.61
C LYS A 277 31.31 8.33 -17.34
N ILE A 278 30.10 8.55 -16.84
CA ILE A 278 29.56 9.89 -16.54
C ILE A 278 30.51 10.63 -15.58
N CYS A 279 30.92 9.97 -14.49
CA CYS A 279 31.75 10.59 -13.48
C CYS A 279 33.15 10.91 -13.99
N HIS A 280 33.81 10.02 -14.74
CA HIS A 280 35.14 10.27 -15.31
C HIS A 280 35.09 11.33 -16.41
N ASP A 281 34.13 11.26 -17.33
CA ASP A 281 33.96 12.26 -18.38
C ASP A 281 33.82 13.67 -17.75
N ARG A 282 32.97 13.78 -16.73
CA ARG A 282 32.75 15.05 -16.02
C ARG A 282 33.96 15.51 -15.22
N ALA A 283 34.70 14.59 -14.60
CA ALA A 283 35.95 14.92 -13.92
C ALA A 283 36.99 15.49 -14.90
N HIS A 284 37.13 14.89 -16.09
CA HIS A 284 38.01 15.41 -17.13
C HIS A 284 37.54 16.75 -17.70
N GLU A 285 36.25 17.00 -17.84
CA GLU A 285 35.72 18.32 -18.24
C GLU A 285 36.10 19.42 -17.23
N ILE A 286 36.06 19.10 -15.92
CA ILE A 286 36.31 20.09 -14.86
C ILE A 286 37.79 20.26 -14.56
N TYR A 287 38.54 19.16 -14.42
CA TYR A 287 39.92 19.16 -13.95
C TYR A 287 40.95 18.99 -15.07
N GLY A 288 40.52 18.74 -16.32
CA GLY A 288 41.37 18.60 -17.48
C GLY A 288 41.77 17.18 -17.85
N PRO A 289 42.54 17.01 -18.93
CA PRO A 289 42.90 15.68 -19.46
C PRO A 289 43.75 14.85 -18.50
N GLU A 290 44.56 15.47 -17.65
CA GLU A 290 45.31 14.81 -16.58
C GLU A 290 44.66 15.16 -15.23
N LEU A 291 44.00 14.18 -14.61
CA LEU A 291 43.32 14.39 -13.34
C LEU A 291 44.35 14.51 -12.19
N PRO A 292 44.17 15.45 -11.26
CA PRO A 292 44.94 15.48 -10.03
C PRO A 292 44.78 14.17 -9.24
N GLN A 293 45.84 13.68 -8.63
CA GLN A 293 45.83 12.42 -7.88
C GLN A 293 44.70 12.35 -6.84
N ILE A 294 44.49 13.42 -6.09
CA ILE A 294 43.40 13.50 -5.07
C ILE A 294 41.98 13.31 -5.69
N VAL A 295 41.77 13.80 -6.92
CA VAL A 295 40.52 13.65 -7.66
C VAL A 295 40.34 12.19 -8.07
N THR A 296 41.35 11.58 -8.66
CA THR A 296 41.30 10.17 -9.12
C THR A 296 41.09 9.22 -7.94
N GLU A 297 41.91 9.35 -6.88
CA GLU A 297 41.81 8.48 -5.71
C GLU A 297 40.45 8.58 -5.01
N ARG A 298 39.94 9.80 -4.88
CA ARG A 298 38.60 10.00 -4.27
C ARG A 298 37.49 9.39 -5.15
N LEU A 299 37.51 9.65 -6.45
CA LEU A 299 36.51 9.17 -7.39
C LEU A 299 36.51 7.64 -7.48
N ASP A 300 37.67 7.02 -7.64
CA ASP A 300 37.80 5.57 -7.74
C ASP A 300 37.39 4.87 -6.45
N ARG A 301 37.76 5.40 -5.30
CA ARG A 301 37.32 4.89 -4.00
C ARG A 301 35.81 4.91 -3.85
N GLU A 302 35.17 6.03 -4.19
CA GLU A 302 33.72 6.15 -4.11
C GLU A 302 32.99 5.25 -5.11
N LEU A 303 33.39 5.27 -6.38
CA LEU A 303 32.80 4.43 -7.43
C LEU A 303 32.93 2.95 -7.11
N ASN A 304 34.06 2.50 -6.60
CA ASN A 304 34.24 1.11 -6.20
C ASN A 304 33.32 0.74 -5.04
N SER A 305 33.14 1.61 -4.06
CA SER A 305 32.20 1.39 -2.95
C SER A 305 30.75 1.36 -3.42
N ILE A 306 30.33 2.31 -4.26
CA ILE A 306 28.96 2.42 -4.80
C ILE A 306 28.62 1.18 -5.63
N ILE A 307 29.51 0.77 -6.53
CA ILE A 307 29.29 -0.33 -7.47
C ILE A 307 29.29 -1.68 -6.73
N SER A 308 30.28 -1.92 -5.85
CA SER A 308 30.37 -3.18 -5.11
C SER A 308 29.18 -3.43 -4.18
N ASN A 309 28.48 -2.38 -3.75
CA ASN A 309 27.27 -2.46 -2.94
C ASN A 309 25.95 -2.41 -3.77
N GLY A 310 26.04 -2.34 -5.11
CA GLY A 310 24.87 -2.33 -6.00
C GLY A 310 24.07 -1.03 -6.01
N TYR A 311 24.69 0.11 -5.65
CA TYR A 311 23.98 1.39 -5.54
C TYR A 311 24.02 2.25 -6.80
N SER A 312 24.68 1.81 -7.87
CA SER A 312 24.80 2.54 -9.13
C SER A 312 23.46 2.97 -9.72
N VAL A 313 22.47 2.10 -9.64
CA VAL A 313 21.11 2.37 -10.15
C VAL A 313 20.50 3.59 -9.48
N MET A 314 20.67 3.76 -8.18
CA MET A 314 20.14 4.92 -7.44
C MET A 314 20.77 6.22 -7.91
N TYR A 315 22.09 6.21 -8.15
CA TYR A 315 22.80 7.35 -8.72
C TYR A 315 22.33 7.68 -10.13
N ILE A 316 22.15 6.68 -10.98
CA ILE A 316 21.65 6.88 -12.35
C ILE A 316 20.22 7.42 -12.38
N ILE A 317 19.35 6.94 -11.48
CA ILE A 317 17.98 7.49 -11.34
C ILE A 317 18.03 8.97 -10.93
N ALA A 318 18.77 9.28 -9.88
CA ALA A 318 18.92 10.66 -9.40
C ALA A 318 19.51 11.57 -10.48
N GLN A 319 20.57 11.13 -11.16
CA GLN A 319 21.18 11.84 -12.28
C GLN A 319 20.18 12.14 -13.39
N LYS A 320 19.42 11.13 -13.85
CA LYS A 320 18.42 11.31 -14.91
C LYS A 320 17.32 12.30 -14.51
N LEU A 321 16.84 12.24 -13.26
CA LEU A 321 15.85 13.17 -12.74
C LEU A 321 16.36 14.60 -12.68
N VAL A 322 17.56 14.81 -12.15
CA VAL A 322 18.18 16.15 -12.05
C VAL A 322 18.44 16.73 -13.41
N TRP A 323 19.05 15.96 -14.31
CA TRP A 323 19.36 16.44 -15.65
C TRP A 323 18.09 16.80 -16.42
N LYS A 324 17.07 15.95 -16.38
CA LYS A 324 15.78 16.24 -17.05
C LYS A 324 15.13 17.52 -16.53
N SER A 325 15.18 17.75 -15.21
CA SER A 325 14.65 18.99 -14.64
C SER A 325 15.42 20.23 -15.09
N ASN A 326 16.76 20.14 -15.09
CA ASN A 326 17.62 21.23 -15.55
C ASN A 326 17.45 21.52 -17.06
N ASP A 327 17.32 20.49 -17.89
CA ASP A 327 17.06 20.61 -19.32
C ASP A 327 15.71 21.30 -19.61
N ASP A 328 14.72 21.05 -18.74
CA ASP A 328 13.41 21.72 -18.80
C ASP A 328 13.41 23.14 -18.18
N GLY A 329 14.58 23.61 -17.71
CA GLY A 329 14.79 24.96 -17.14
C GLY A 329 14.46 25.11 -15.65
N TYR A 330 14.32 23.99 -14.91
CA TYR A 330 14.01 24.00 -13.48
C TYR A 330 15.21 23.49 -12.67
N LEU A 331 15.76 24.33 -11.80
CA LEU A 331 16.87 23.96 -10.91
C LEU A 331 16.41 22.91 -9.88
N VAL A 332 17.33 22.02 -9.54
CA VAL A 332 17.16 21.02 -8.48
C VAL A 332 18.24 21.23 -7.43
N GLY A 333 17.83 21.31 -6.17
CA GLY A 333 18.77 21.34 -5.03
C GLY A 333 18.89 19.96 -4.40
N SER A 334 20.09 19.50 -4.09
CA SER A 334 20.29 18.34 -3.23
C SER A 334 20.19 18.71 -1.77
N ARG A 335 19.79 17.76 -0.92
CA ARG A 335 19.71 17.93 0.53
C ARG A 335 20.30 16.71 1.24
N GLY A 336 20.80 16.93 2.46
CA GLY A 336 21.31 15.86 3.32
C GLY A 336 22.71 15.40 2.95
N SER A 337 23.01 14.13 3.22
CA SER A 337 24.35 13.59 3.15
C SER A 337 24.90 13.34 1.73
N VAL A 338 24.08 13.45 0.68
CA VAL A 338 24.53 13.26 -0.72
C VAL A 338 25.63 14.25 -1.13
N GLY A 339 25.67 15.44 -0.53
CA GLY A 339 26.72 16.43 -0.73
C GLY A 339 28.11 15.98 -0.29
N SER A 340 28.25 14.86 0.41
CA SER A 340 29.55 14.25 0.76
C SER A 340 30.06 13.26 -0.29
N SER A 341 29.30 12.97 -1.34
CA SER A 341 29.70 12.09 -2.44
C SER A 341 30.25 12.88 -3.62
N PHE A 342 31.57 12.73 -3.89
CA PHE A 342 32.19 13.30 -5.06
C PHE A 342 31.71 12.68 -6.37
N ALA A 343 31.37 11.38 -6.34
CA ALA A 343 30.72 10.72 -7.46
C ALA A 343 29.35 11.35 -7.77
N ALA A 344 28.58 11.77 -6.76
CA ALA A 344 27.34 12.49 -6.96
C ALA A 344 27.55 13.89 -7.57
N THR A 345 28.62 14.58 -7.19
CA THR A 345 29.03 15.85 -7.82
C THR A 345 29.39 15.64 -9.29
N MET A 346 30.19 14.62 -9.59
CA MET A 346 30.62 14.32 -10.97
C MET A 346 29.44 13.80 -11.81
N ALA A 347 28.50 13.09 -11.22
CA ALA A 347 27.25 12.69 -11.90
C ALA A 347 26.25 13.87 -12.10
N GLY A 348 26.54 15.05 -11.56
CA GLY A 348 25.65 16.21 -11.66
C GLY A 348 24.37 16.08 -10.83
N ILE A 349 24.40 15.30 -9.75
CA ILE A 349 23.29 15.13 -8.79
C ILE A 349 23.29 16.26 -7.77
N THR A 350 24.48 16.71 -7.36
CA THR A 350 24.70 17.80 -6.42
C THR A 350 25.76 18.77 -6.94
N GLU A 351 25.66 20.04 -6.53
CA GLU A 351 26.67 21.06 -6.83
C GLU A 351 27.74 21.14 -5.75
N VAL A 352 27.59 20.44 -4.63
CA VAL A 352 28.54 20.44 -3.53
C VAL A 352 29.77 19.62 -3.92
N ASN A 353 30.95 20.25 -3.89
CA ASN A 353 32.23 19.56 -4.10
C ASN A 353 32.81 19.17 -2.74
N PRO A 354 32.83 17.88 -2.36
CA PRO A 354 33.29 17.44 -1.04
C PRO A 354 34.81 17.29 -0.91
N LEU A 355 35.58 17.58 -1.94
CA LEU A 355 37.03 17.57 -1.85
C LEU A 355 37.54 18.64 -0.87
N SER A 356 38.79 18.54 -0.44
CA SER A 356 39.42 19.60 0.33
C SER A 356 39.44 20.93 -0.45
N PRO A 357 39.45 22.08 0.25
CA PRO A 357 39.55 23.40 -0.39
C PRO A 357 40.70 23.46 -1.40
N HIS A 358 40.41 24.02 -2.57
CA HIS A 358 41.43 24.11 -3.64
C HIS A 358 41.08 25.21 -4.66
N TYR A 359 42.10 25.67 -5.35
CA TYR A 359 41.95 26.52 -6.51
C TYR A 359 41.93 25.68 -7.78
N LEU A 360 41.12 26.09 -8.75
CA LEU A 360 41.05 25.48 -10.07
C LEU A 360 40.87 26.55 -11.15
N CYS A 361 41.67 26.50 -12.17
CA CYS A 361 41.54 27.39 -13.32
C CYS A 361 40.51 26.82 -14.32
N PRO A 362 39.42 27.51 -14.60
CA PRO A 362 38.42 27.03 -15.56
C PRO A 362 38.88 27.03 -17.03
N LYS A 363 40.06 27.68 -17.32
CA LYS A 363 40.59 27.83 -18.68
C LYS A 363 41.72 26.87 -19.00
N CYS A 364 42.69 26.71 -18.10
CA CYS A 364 43.88 25.91 -18.35
C CYS A 364 44.07 24.72 -17.39
N PHE A 365 43.08 24.47 -16.52
CA PHE A 365 43.00 23.37 -15.56
C PHE A 365 44.16 23.38 -14.52
N TYR A 366 44.90 24.48 -14.40
CA TYR A 366 45.81 24.65 -13.27
C TYR A 366 45.07 24.47 -11.98
N ASN A 367 45.62 23.65 -11.09
CA ASN A 367 45.01 23.36 -9.79
C ASN A 367 46.00 23.46 -8.64
N GLU A 368 45.52 23.76 -7.46
CA GLU A 368 46.33 23.99 -6.28
C GLU A 368 45.63 23.44 -5.04
N PHE A 369 46.01 22.23 -4.62
CA PHE A 369 45.49 21.55 -3.45
C PHE A 369 46.37 21.63 -2.21
N TYR A 370 47.70 21.82 -2.40
CA TYR A 370 48.67 21.57 -1.34
C TYR A 370 49.50 22.78 -0.94
N SER A 371 49.24 23.97 -1.47
CA SER A 371 49.98 25.17 -1.09
C SER A 371 49.68 25.54 0.36
N GLU A 372 50.65 26.27 0.97
CA GLU A 372 50.49 26.74 2.35
C GLU A 372 49.26 27.65 2.54
N ASP A 373 48.86 28.38 1.49
CA ASP A 373 47.68 29.20 1.52
C ASP A 373 46.37 28.36 1.56
N VAL A 374 46.31 27.28 0.79
CA VAL A 374 45.18 26.36 0.78
C VAL A 374 45.06 25.57 2.09
N LYS A 375 46.20 25.11 2.64
CA LYS A 375 46.23 24.37 3.92
C LYS A 375 45.64 25.12 5.10
N LYS A 376 45.64 26.45 5.08
CA LYS A 376 45.05 27.30 6.13
C LYS A 376 43.53 27.15 6.20
N PHE A 377 42.89 26.64 5.12
CA PHE A 377 41.46 26.44 4.99
C PHE A 377 41.06 24.95 5.08
N ALA A 378 41.99 24.06 5.42
CA ALA A 378 41.66 22.66 5.67
C ALA A 378 40.56 22.51 6.75
N GLY A 379 39.58 21.66 6.49
CA GLY A 379 38.36 21.52 7.34
C GLY A 379 37.36 22.65 7.20
N GLY A 380 37.56 23.59 6.26
CA GLY A 380 36.69 24.71 5.96
C GLY A 380 36.12 24.66 4.54
N ALA A 381 35.72 25.82 4.02
CA ALA A 381 35.12 25.95 2.70
C ALA A 381 36.07 26.68 1.72
N GLY A 382 36.22 26.16 0.52
CA GLY A 382 37.00 26.80 -0.53
C GLY A 382 36.53 28.21 -0.89
N CYS A 383 35.20 28.47 -0.81
CA CYS A 383 34.66 29.81 -1.08
C CYS A 383 35.19 30.89 -0.15
N ASP A 384 35.68 30.53 1.04
CA ASP A 384 36.27 31.47 2.01
C ASP A 384 37.72 31.82 1.69
N MET A 385 38.37 31.11 0.76
CA MET A 385 39.72 31.44 0.31
C MET A 385 39.77 32.79 -0.42
N PRO A 386 40.88 33.54 -0.33
CA PRO A 386 41.02 34.80 -1.05
C PRO A 386 40.95 34.61 -2.57
N ASP A 387 40.54 35.65 -3.29
CA ASP A 387 40.57 35.64 -4.74
C ASP A 387 42.01 35.56 -5.26
N LYS A 388 42.24 34.72 -6.27
CA LYS A 388 43.57 34.45 -6.84
C LYS A 388 43.52 34.39 -8.35
N ILE A 389 44.59 34.84 -8.99
CA ILE A 389 44.74 34.78 -10.45
C ILE A 389 45.64 33.61 -10.83
N CYS A 390 45.28 32.89 -11.87
CA CYS A 390 46.03 31.76 -12.38
C CYS A 390 47.41 32.17 -12.82
N PRO A 391 48.47 31.54 -12.29
CA PRO A 391 49.84 31.89 -12.67
C PRO A 391 50.17 31.49 -14.11
N ASN A 392 49.42 30.52 -14.70
CA ASN A 392 49.72 30.03 -16.06
C ASN A 392 49.05 30.86 -17.15
N CYS A 393 47.83 31.34 -16.93
CA CYS A 393 47.06 31.98 -18.01
C CYS A 393 46.40 33.30 -17.63
N GLY A 394 46.59 33.79 -16.41
CA GLY A 394 46.05 35.06 -15.95
C GLY A 394 44.55 35.10 -15.70
N HIS A 395 43.85 33.96 -15.75
CA HIS A 395 42.41 33.89 -15.49
C HIS A 395 42.09 33.85 -13.99
N LYS A 396 40.92 34.32 -13.56
CA LYS A 396 40.50 34.20 -12.18
C LYS A 396 40.27 32.71 -11.83
N LEU A 397 40.83 32.26 -10.70
CA LEU A 397 40.70 30.90 -10.24
C LEU A 397 39.33 30.70 -9.55
N ASN A 398 38.72 29.56 -9.79
CA ASN A 398 37.58 29.07 -9.00
C ASN A 398 38.09 28.58 -7.65
N LYS A 399 37.27 28.78 -6.62
CA LYS A 399 37.52 28.40 -5.23
C LYS A 399 36.52 27.28 -4.88
N LEU A 400 36.98 26.06 -4.79
CA LEU A 400 36.19 24.87 -4.67
C LEU A 400 36.53 24.07 -3.40
N GLY A 401 35.63 23.16 -3.00
CA GLY A 401 35.84 22.20 -1.92
C GLY A 401 35.24 22.61 -0.59
N PHE A 402 34.65 21.63 0.09
CA PHE A 402 34.00 21.77 1.41
C PHE A 402 34.58 20.80 2.45
N ASP A 403 35.60 20.02 2.09
CA ASP A 403 36.31 19.07 2.96
C ASP A 403 35.36 18.08 3.70
N ILE A 404 34.46 17.46 2.96
CA ILE A 404 33.44 16.56 3.53
C ILE A 404 33.86 15.10 3.32
N PRO A 405 33.97 14.28 4.40
CA PRO A 405 34.31 12.87 4.27
C PRO A 405 33.17 12.06 3.59
N PHE A 406 33.54 11.14 2.70
CA PHE A 406 32.56 10.25 2.03
C PHE A 406 31.83 9.33 3.01
N GLU A 407 32.45 8.98 4.09
CA GLU A 407 31.93 8.17 5.18
C GLU A 407 30.63 8.75 5.79
N THR A 408 30.40 10.05 5.66
CA THR A 408 29.14 10.71 6.04
C THR A 408 27.95 10.18 5.25
N PHE A 409 28.17 9.75 4.00
CA PHE A 409 27.12 9.26 3.12
C PHE A 409 26.88 7.75 3.24
N LEU A 410 27.89 6.94 2.95
CA LEU A 410 27.79 5.47 2.92
C LEU A 410 28.34 4.76 4.15
N GLY A 411 28.81 5.49 5.16
CA GLY A 411 29.43 4.94 6.35
C GLY A 411 30.85 4.42 6.10
N PHE A 412 31.55 4.06 7.18
CA PHE A 412 32.95 3.61 7.13
C PHE A 412 33.16 2.29 6.36
N LYS A 413 32.12 1.44 6.30
CA LYS A 413 32.16 0.16 5.57
C LYS A 413 31.55 0.27 4.17
N GLY A 414 31.04 1.44 3.78
CA GLY A 414 30.38 1.67 2.50
C GLY A 414 29.05 0.94 2.30
N ASN A 415 28.47 0.36 3.37
CA ASN A 415 27.28 -0.49 3.32
C ASN A 415 26.02 0.17 3.88
N LYS A 416 26.09 1.41 4.30
CA LYS A 416 24.91 2.22 4.61
C LYS A 416 24.18 2.51 3.31
N GLU A 417 22.89 2.24 3.26
CA GLU A 417 22.08 2.59 2.09
C GLU A 417 22.11 4.09 1.82
N PRO A 418 22.37 4.49 0.55
CA PRO A 418 22.36 5.88 0.18
C PRO A 418 20.95 6.46 0.27
N ASP A 419 20.84 7.64 0.83
CA ASP A 419 19.63 8.45 0.85
C ASP A 419 19.89 9.73 0.03
N ILE A 420 19.31 9.78 -1.16
CA ILE A 420 19.51 10.89 -2.11
C ILE A 420 18.24 11.74 -2.11
N ASP A 421 18.25 12.79 -1.30
CA ASP A 421 17.16 13.76 -1.22
C ASP A 421 17.33 14.84 -2.30
N LEU A 422 16.31 15.03 -3.12
CA LEU A 422 16.27 16.02 -4.18
C LEU A 422 15.09 16.98 -4.01
N ASN A 423 15.36 18.27 -3.98
CA ASN A 423 14.36 19.33 -3.90
C ASN A 423 14.08 19.86 -5.30
N PHE A 424 12.95 19.48 -5.86
CA PHE A 424 12.43 20.01 -7.12
C PHE A 424 11.58 21.26 -6.89
N SER A 425 11.50 22.14 -7.88
CA SER A 425 10.49 23.20 -7.89
C SER A 425 9.10 22.60 -7.71
N ASN A 426 8.25 23.26 -6.93
CA ASN A 426 6.87 22.82 -6.69
C ASN A 426 6.10 22.61 -8.01
N GLU A 427 6.31 23.46 -8.99
CA GLU A 427 5.70 23.37 -10.31
C GLU A 427 6.19 22.17 -11.14
N TYR A 428 7.42 21.72 -10.88
CA TYR A 428 8.05 20.63 -11.62
C TYR A 428 7.90 19.27 -10.96
N GLN A 429 7.59 19.20 -9.67
CA GLN A 429 7.56 17.97 -8.89
C GLN A 429 6.69 16.87 -9.53
N SER A 430 5.50 17.24 -10.05
CA SER A 430 4.62 16.27 -10.73
C SER A 430 5.23 15.73 -12.03
N LYS A 431 6.00 16.55 -12.76
CA LYS A 431 6.71 16.12 -13.98
C LYS A 431 7.87 15.20 -13.62
N ALA A 432 8.61 15.49 -12.55
CA ALA A 432 9.68 14.62 -12.05
C ALA A 432 9.13 13.24 -11.67
N HIS A 433 7.99 13.18 -10.97
CA HIS A 433 7.32 11.90 -10.68
C HIS A 433 6.89 11.15 -11.95
N ALA A 434 6.28 11.85 -12.91
CA ALA A 434 5.89 11.23 -14.18
C ALA A 434 7.11 10.72 -14.98
N PHE A 435 8.26 11.37 -14.88
CA PHE A 435 9.48 10.95 -15.57
C PHE A 435 10.04 9.63 -15.05
N THR A 436 9.76 9.24 -13.80
CA THR A 436 10.12 7.89 -13.30
C THR A 436 9.40 6.79 -14.08
N GLU A 437 8.16 7.03 -14.56
CA GLU A 437 7.48 6.10 -15.45
C GLU A 437 8.14 6.01 -16.84
N VAL A 438 8.78 7.09 -17.31
CA VAL A 438 9.56 7.06 -18.55
C VAL A 438 10.81 6.19 -18.39
N ILE A 439 11.43 6.21 -17.21
CA ILE A 439 12.62 5.40 -16.91
C ILE A 439 12.27 3.90 -16.81
N PHE A 440 11.18 3.55 -16.12
CA PHE A 440 10.85 2.17 -15.75
C PHE A 440 9.64 1.57 -16.48
N GLY A 441 8.91 2.36 -17.23
CA GLY A 441 7.69 1.96 -17.91
C GLY A 441 6.42 2.37 -17.16
N LYS A 442 5.33 2.57 -17.92
CA LYS A 442 4.04 2.99 -17.39
C LYS A 442 3.49 1.94 -16.40
N GLY A 443 3.04 2.40 -15.25
CA GLY A 443 2.48 1.55 -14.20
C GLY A 443 3.51 0.76 -13.39
N GLN A 444 4.81 1.08 -13.51
CA GLN A 444 5.89 0.44 -12.75
C GLN A 444 6.38 1.31 -11.57
N THR A 445 5.91 2.55 -11.46
CA THR A 445 6.31 3.45 -10.39
C THR A 445 5.10 3.99 -9.64
N PHE A 446 5.22 4.07 -8.31
CA PHE A 446 4.13 4.48 -7.42
C PHE A 446 4.68 5.41 -6.35
N LYS A 447 3.85 6.36 -5.91
CA LYS A 447 4.16 7.16 -4.72
C LYS A 447 4.05 6.27 -3.48
N ALA A 448 5.10 6.22 -2.68
CA ALA A 448 5.03 5.59 -1.37
C ALA A 448 4.17 6.44 -0.42
N GLY A 449 3.28 5.78 0.31
CA GLY A 449 2.56 6.39 1.42
C GLY A 449 3.40 6.35 2.70
N THR A 450 3.03 7.17 3.68
CA THR A 450 3.56 7.11 5.03
C THR A 450 2.43 6.83 6.01
N ILE A 451 2.74 6.03 7.04
CA ILE A 451 1.87 5.83 8.19
C ILE A 451 2.44 6.67 9.31
N GLY A 452 1.66 7.64 9.79
CA GLY A 452 2.04 8.52 10.89
C GLY A 452 1.06 8.42 12.04
N THR A 453 1.54 8.65 13.26
CA THR A 453 0.70 8.88 14.44
C THR A 453 0.16 10.30 14.41
N VAL A 454 -0.92 10.53 15.17
CA VAL A 454 -1.43 11.90 15.38
C VAL A 454 -0.37 12.68 16.17
N ALA A 455 0.12 13.77 15.59
CA ALA A 455 1.12 14.63 16.24
C ALA A 455 0.51 15.30 17.49
N GLU A 456 1.32 15.55 18.51
CA GLU A 456 0.91 16.13 19.80
C GLU A 456 0.04 17.40 19.65
N LYS A 457 0.46 18.33 18.79
CA LYS A 457 -0.33 19.55 18.51
C LYS A 457 -1.69 19.27 17.87
N THR A 458 -1.77 18.26 17.02
CA THR A 458 -3.03 17.84 16.38
C THR A 458 -3.92 17.13 17.38
N ALA A 459 -3.36 16.27 18.24
CA ALA A 459 -4.09 15.61 19.33
C ALA A 459 -4.68 16.64 20.30
N TYR A 460 -3.89 17.65 20.70
CA TYR A 460 -4.38 18.76 21.53
C TYR A 460 -5.53 19.53 20.88
N GLY A 461 -5.48 19.72 19.56
CA GLY A 461 -6.55 20.39 18.82
C GLY A 461 -7.85 19.59 18.67
N PHE A 462 -7.85 18.29 18.94
CA PHE A 462 -9.06 17.46 18.96
C PHE A 462 -9.78 17.52 20.32
N VAL A 463 -9.04 17.76 21.39
CA VAL A 463 -9.57 17.94 22.76
C VAL A 463 -10.10 19.36 22.95
#